data_4f8f3b00d1a0ac64008fe4ed00c4c52b
#
_entry.id   4f8f3b00d1a0ac64008fe4ed00c4c52b
#
_cell.length_a   1.000
_cell.length_b   1.000
_cell.length_c   1.000
_cell.angle_alpha   90.00
_cell.angle_beta   90.00
_cell.angle_gamma   90.00
#
_symmetry.space_group_name_H-M   'P 1'
#
loop_
_entity.id
_entity.type
_entity.pdbx_description
1 polymer ?
#
loop_
_entity_poly.entity_id
_entity_poly.type
_entity_poly.pdbx_seq_one_letter_code
_entity_poly.pdbx_strand_id
1 'polypeptide(L)'
;MDDPRLVSIAALRRRGFTPESMKMFVDLCGISKANSSVDYAMLEYCIREDLKLKKPRMMAILDPVKVVIDNYPEGQIEYLDVVNNLENEELGSRKVPFGREIYIDREDFMEEPPKKYFRMFPGMKSVL
;
A
#
# COMPACT_ATOMS: atom_id res chain seq x y z
N MET A 1 -12.91 24.82 5.63
CA MET A 1 -12.00 24.63 4.47
C MET A 1 -11.03 23.44 4.64
N ASP A 2 -11.39 22.46 5.45
CA ASP A 2 -10.59 21.23 5.73
C ASP A 2 -11.21 19.96 5.12
N ASP A 3 -12.19 20.12 4.21
CA ASP A 3 -12.78 18.96 3.48
C ASP A 3 -11.68 18.24 2.71
N PRO A 4 -11.45 16.94 2.94
CA PRO A 4 -10.36 16.17 2.32
C PRO A 4 -10.44 16.06 0.80
N ARG A 5 -11.57 16.42 0.20
CA ARG A 5 -11.75 16.49 -1.26
C ARG A 5 -11.11 17.74 -1.89
N LEU A 6 -10.84 18.77 -1.09
CA LEU A 6 -10.24 20.01 -1.56
C LEU A 6 -8.71 19.92 -1.61
N VAL A 7 -8.10 20.74 -2.46
CA VAL A 7 -6.64 20.88 -2.57
C VAL A 7 -6.17 22.09 -1.74
N SER A 8 -6.64 22.21 -0.51
CA SER A 8 -6.17 23.21 0.44
C SER A 8 -5.13 22.61 1.39
N ILE A 9 -4.25 23.44 1.95
CA ILE A 9 -3.24 22.99 2.94
C ILE A 9 -3.92 22.28 4.12
N ALA A 10 -5.05 22.78 4.59
CA ALA A 10 -5.81 22.17 5.69
C ALA A 10 -6.36 20.77 5.29
N ALA A 11 -6.89 20.64 4.08
CA ALA A 11 -7.39 19.38 3.55
C ALA A 11 -6.26 18.36 3.34
N LEU A 12 -5.14 18.79 2.76
CA LEU A 12 -3.96 17.94 2.57
C LEU A 12 -3.41 17.45 3.91
N ARG A 13 -3.30 18.35 4.91
CA ARG A 13 -2.90 17.97 6.26
C ARG A 13 -3.85 16.93 6.88
N ARG A 14 -5.16 17.08 6.71
CA ARG A 14 -6.16 16.12 7.17
C ARG A 14 -6.03 14.76 6.49
N ARG A 15 -5.61 14.74 5.22
CA ARG A 15 -5.31 13.51 4.46
C ARG A 15 -3.98 12.86 4.85
N GLY A 16 -3.17 13.49 5.69
CA GLY A 16 -1.90 12.95 6.16
C GLY A 16 -0.66 13.43 5.38
N PHE A 17 -0.79 14.45 4.54
CA PHE A 17 0.37 15.07 3.91
C PHE A 17 1.24 15.78 4.95
N THR A 18 2.52 15.51 4.91
CA THR A 18 3.51 16.09 5.82
C THR A 18 3.96 17.47 5.32
N PRO A 19 4.41 18.37 6.22
CA PRO A 19 5.01 19.63 5.79
C PRO A 19 6.20 19.45 4.84
N GLU A 20 7.01 18.40 5.06
CA GLU A 20 8.19 18.07 4.26
C GLU A 20 7.78 17.71 2.83
N SER A 21 6.77 16.87 2.67
CA SER A 21 6.27 16.47 1.33
C SER A 21 5.70 17.67 0.56
N MET A 22 5.01 18.59 1.27
CA MET A 22 4.49 19.81 0.66
C MET A 22 5.61 20.79 0.24
N LYS A 23 6.67 20.92 1.04
CA LYS A 23 7.85 21.71 0.68
C LYS A 23 8.54 21.11 -0.54
N MET A 24 8.78 19.81 -0.53
CA MET A 24 9.37 19.10 -1.67
C MET A 24 8.56 19.32 -2.96
N PHE A 25 7.23 19.29 -2.86
CA PHE A 25 6.37 19.55 -4.01
C PHE A 25 6.56 21.00 -4.53
N VAL A 26 6.58 21.99 -3.65
CA VAL A 26 6.79 23.40 -4.05
C VAL A 26 8.16 23.61 -4.69
N ASP A 27 9.20 22.96 -4.16
CA ASP A 27 10.55 23.02 -4.70
C ASP A 27 10.62 22.41 -6.11
N LEU A 28 9.94 21.28 -6.34
CA LEU A 28 9.85 20.65 -7.65
C LEU A 28 9.06 21.47 -8.68
N CYS A 29 8.01 22.17 -8.23
CA CYS A 29 7.24 23.08 -9.10
C CYS A 29 8.06 24.30 -9.53
N GLY A 30 9.03 24.72 -8.71
CA GLY A 30 9.82 25.92 -8.90
C GLY A 30 9.02 27.21 -8.67
N ILE A 31 9.72 28.35 -8.71
CA ILE A 31 9.14 29.67 -8.56
C ILE A 31 8.95 30.29 -9.94
N SER A 32 7.70 30.51 -10.35
CA SER A 32 7.35 31.16 -11.62
C SER A 32 6.28 32.21 -11.39
N LYS A 33 6.37 33.34 -12.12
CA LYS A 33 5.30 34.35 -12.17
C LYS A 33 4.18 33.97 -13.16
N ALA A 34 4.41 32.97 -14.03
CA ALA A 34 3.42 32.48 -14.96
C ALA A 34 2.52 31.43 -14.29
N ASN A 35 1.24 31.45 -14.64
CA ASN A 35 0.34 30.38 -14.24
C ASN A 35 0.77 29.07 -14.90
N SER A 36 1.06 28.07 -14.09
CA SER A 36 1.39 26.72 -14.56
C SER A 36 0.40 25.72 -13.99
N SER A 37 0.09 24.69 -14.78
CA SER A 37 -0.65 23.52 -14.32
C SER A 37 0.35 22.43 -13.96
N VAL A 38 0.17 21.85 -12.78
CA VAL A 38 1.03 20.76 -12.29
C VAL A 38 0.17 19.53 -12.10
N ASP A 39 0.68 18.37 -12.52
CA ASP A 39 0.00 17.10 -12.35
C ASP A 39 -0.11 16.76 -10.84
N TYR A 40 -1.31 16.35 -10.41
CA TYR A 40 -1.55 15.91 -9.05
C TYR A 40 -0.68 14.70 -8.65
N ALA A 41 -0.33 13.85 -9.61
CA ALA A 41 0.58 12.74 -9.41
C ALA A 41 1.95 13.15 -8.85
N MET A 42 2.42 14.37 -9.16
CA MET A 42 3.66 14.91 -8.60
C MET A 42 3.53 15.17 -7.08
N LEU A 43 2.38 15.68 -6.64
CA LEU A 43 2.12 15.85 -5.21
C LEU A 43 2.04 14.51 -4.48
N GLU A 44 1.39 13.52 -5.10
CA GLU A 44 1.31 12.15 -4.57
C GLU A 44 2.69 11.47 -4.52
N TYR A 45 3.55 11.74 -5.49
CA TYR A 45 4.92 11.27 -5.49
C TYR A 45 5.68 11.82 -4.27
N CYS A 46 5.58 13.12 -4.00
CA CYS A 46 6.27 13.75 -2.87
C CYS A 46 5.86 13.14 -1.51
N ILE A 47 4.56 12.93 -1.29
CA ILE A 47 4.11 12.30 -0.04
C ILE A 47 4.53 10.83 0.05
N ARG A 48 4.54 10.11 -1.07
CA ARG A 48 4.97 8.70 -1.12
C ARG A 48 6.45 8.58 -0.73
N GLU A 49 7.31 9.42 -1.29
CA GLU A 49 8.74 9.42 -0.97
C GLU A 49 9.02 9.78 0.49
N ASP A 50 8.29 10.75 1.06
CA ASP A 50 8.46 11.11 2.47
C ASP A 50 7.98 10.01 3.42
N LEU A 51 6.81 9.42 3.16
CA LEU A 51 6.25 8.37 4.00
C LEU A 51 6.99 7.03 3.87
N LYS A 52 7.60 6.79 2.72
CA LYS A 52 8.34 5.56 2.39
C LYS A 52 9.40 5.22 3.44
N LEU A 53 10.07 6.23 3.97
CA LEU A 53 11.12 6.07 4.98
C LEU A 53 10.61 6.23 6.42
N LYS A 54 9.52 6.95 6.63
CA LYS A 54 9.08 7.39 7.97
C LYS A 54 7.97 6.55 8.57
N LYS A 55 7.25 5.77 7.75
CA LYS A 55 6.03 5.10 8.22
C LYS A 55 6.06 3.59 8.00
N PRO A 56 5.42 2.83 8.90
CA PRO A 56 5.22 1.40 8.69
C PRO A 56 4.33 1.17 7.47
N ARG A 57 4.62 0.09 6.72
CA ARG A 57 3.82 -0.34 5.59
C ARG A 57 2.86 -1.42 6.02
N MET A 58 1.60 -1.23 5.70
CA MET A 58 0.53 -2.19 5.96
C MET A 58 -0.10 -2.60 4.63
N MET A 59 -0.44 -3.89 4.52
CA MET A 59 -1.26 -4.38 3.43
C MET A 59 -2.73 -4.26 3.85
N ALA A 60 -3.56 -3.70 2.98
CA ALA A 60 -5.00 -3.64 3.16
C ALA A 60 -5.69 -4.30 1.97
N ILE A 61 -6.60 -5.22 2.24
CA ILE A 61 -7.38 -5.94 1.23
C ILE A 61 -8.81 -5.39 1.31
N LEU A 62 -9.26 -4.73 0.25
CA LEU A 62 -10.57 -4.07 0.21
C LEU A 62 -11.70 -5.00 -0.26
N ASP A 63 -11.39 -5.91 -1.19
CA ASP A 63 -12.34 -6.92 -1.69
C ASP A 63 -11.76 -8.33 -1.48
N PRO A 64 -11.86 -8.87 -0.24
CA PRO A 64 -11.21 -10.11 0.12
C PRO A 64 -11.90 -11.33 -0.46
N VAL A 65 -11.08 -12.26 -0.95
CA VAL A 65 -11.48 -13.65 -1.24
C VAL A 65 -10.85 -14.55 -0.21
N LYS A 66 -11.67 -15.38 0.43
CA LYS A 66 -11.19 -16.37 1.40
C LYS A 66 -10.53 -17.54 0.67
N VAL A 67 -9.32 -17.88 1.08
CA VAL A 67 -8.57 -19.05 0.62
C VAL A 67 -8.40 -20.01 1.78
N VAL A 68 -8.74 -21.27 1.57
CA VAL A 68 -8.56 -22.36 2.54
C VAL A 68 -7.44 -23.27 2.07
N ILE A 69 -6.42 -23.44 2.90
CA ILE A 69 -5.27 -24.31 2.60
C ILE A 69 -5.59 -25.71 3.15
N ASP A 70 -5.98 -26.63 2.29
CA ASP A 70 -6.50 -27.94 2.68
C ASP A 70 -5.49 -28.82 3.44
N ASN A 71 -4.21 -28.73 3.07
CA ASN A 71 -3.13 -29.49 3.70
C ASN A 71 -2.50 -28.78 4.90
N TYR A 72 -3.06 -27.67 5.36
CA TYR A 72 -2.63 -27.00 6.60
C TYR A 72 -3.45 -27.51 7.78
N PRO A 73 -2.82 -27.84 8.93
CA PRO A 73 -3.52 -28.40 10.10
C PRO A 73 -4.59 -27.47 10.63
N GLU A 74 -5.75 -28.04 11.00
CA GLU A 74 -6.83 -27.26 11.62
C GLU A 74 -6.42 -26.72 12.99
N GLY A 75 -6.74 -25.46 13.25
CA GLY A 75 -6.48 -24.80 14.53
C GLY A 75 -5.02 -24.41 14.77
N GLN A 76 -4.11 -24.75 13.87
CA GLN A 76 -2.72 -24.31 13.97
C GLN A 76 -2.61 -22.88 13.48
N ILE A 77 -1.97 -22.03 14.28
CA ILE A 77 -1.64 -20.63 13.92
C ILE A 77 -0.15 -20.43 14.15
N GLU A 78 0.54 -20.03 13.12
CA GLU A 78 1.94 -19.62 13.18
C GLU A 78 2.02 -18.10 13.21
N TYR A 79 3.02 -17.57 13.90
CA TYR A 79 3.25 -16.12 13.95
C TYR A 79 4.53 -15.81 13.19
N LEU A 80 4.38 -15.19 12.04
CA LEU A 80 5.48 -14.78 11.18
C LEU A 80 5.95 -13.37 11.57
N ASP A 81 7.26 -13.19 11.66
CA ASP A 81 7.85 -11.88 11.90
C ASP A 81 7.97 -11.14 10.57
N VAL A 82 7.16 -10.07 10.43
CA VAL A 82 7.13 -9.23 9.24
C VAL A 82 7.67 -7.85 9.59
N VAL A 83 8.69 -7.41 8.87
CA VAL A 83 9.25 -6.06 9.04
C VAL A 83 8.22 -5.00 8.69
N ASN A 84 8.15 -3.97 9.51
CA ASN A 84 7.20 -2.87 9.30
C ASN A 84 7.58 -1.98 8.10
N ASN A 85 8.87 -1.92 7.79
CA ASN A 85 9.38 -1.17 6.64
C ASN A 85 10.70 -1.80 6.16
N LEU A 86 10.78 -2.16 4.89
CA LEU A 86 11.98 -2.77 4.29
C LEU A 86 13.16 -1.79 4.16
N GLU A 87 12.90 -0.50 4.15
CA GLU A 87 13.90 0.55 3.95
C GLU A 87 14.30 1.25 5.26
N ASN A 88 13.59 0.97 6.36
CA ASN A 88 13.86 1.56 7.67
C ASN A 88 13.66 0.51 8.77
N GLU A 89 14.74 -0.11 9.19
CA GLU A 89 14.74 -1.14 10.23
C GLU A 89 14.36 -0.61 11.62
N GLU A 90 14.53 0.70 11.87
CA GLU A 90 14.18 1.32 13.16
C GLU A 90 12.68 1.23 13.47
N LEU A 91 11.85 1.04 12.45
CA LEU A 91 10.41 0.84 12.62
C LEU A 91 10.04 -0.56 13.12
N GLY A 92 11.05 -1.44 13.29
CA GLY A 92 10.90 -2.77 13.87
C GLY A 92 10.04 -3.72 13.02
N SER A 93 9.56 -4.77 13.67
CA SER A 93 8.75 -5.82 13.07
C SER A 93 7.45 -6.03 13.85
N ARG A 94 6.51 -6.71 13.21
CA ARG A 94 5.26 -7.15 13.84
C ARG A 94 5.04 -8.63 13.59
N LYS A 95 4.32 -9.28 14.50
CA LYS A 95 3.89 -10.66 14.33
C LYS A 95 2.57 -10.70 13.57
N VAL A 96 2.56 -11.43 12.46
CA VAL A 96 1.38 -11.63 11.63
C VAL A 96 0.94 -13.09 11.76
N PRO A 97 -0.31 -13.35 12.16
CA PRO A 97 -0.82 -14.72 12.24
C PRO A 97 -0.99 -15.31 10.85
N PHE A 98 -0.53 -16.54 10.67
CA PHE A 98 -0.74 -17.34 9.48
C PHE A 98 -1.42 -18.65 9.87
N GLY A 99 -2.43 -19.05 9.16
CA GLY A 99 -3.20 -20.25 9.43
C GLY A 99 -3.84 -20.84 8.20
N ARG A 100 -4.71 -21.85 8.39
CA ARG A 100 -5.42 -22.54 7.32
C ARG A 100 -6.28 -21.62 6.46
N GLU A 101 -6.84 -20.58 7.06
CA GLU A 101 -7.70 -19.61 6.38
C GLU A 101 -6.94 -18.30 6.20
N ILE A 102 -6.78 -17.88 4.95
CA ILE A 102 -6.16 -16.59 4.59
C ILE A 102 -7.07 -15.82 3.65
N TYR A 103 -6.79 -14.56 3.47
CA TYR A 103 -7.54 -13.68 2.58
C TYR A 103 -6.60 -13.06 1.57
N ILE A 104 -7.02 -13.07 0.31
CA ILE A 104 -6.31 -12.44 -0.82
C ILE A 104 -7.22 -11.41 -1.47
N ASP A 105 -6.65 -10.51 -2.25
CA ASP A 105 -7.45 -9.59 -3.06
C ASP A 105 -8.15 -10.36 -4.19
N ARG A 106 -9.39 -9.98 -4.51
CA ARG A 106 -10.17 -10.63 -5.58
C ARG A 106 -9.45 -10.58 -6.92
N GLU A 107 -8.71 -9.52 -7.20
CA GLU A 107 -7.94 -9.39 -8.43
C GLU A 107 -6.76 -10.38 -8.53
N ASP A 108 -6.35 -10.97 -7.41
CA ASP A 108 -5.25 -11.94 -7.34
C ASP A 108 -5.68 -13.37 -7.71
N PHE A 109 -6.98 -13.61 -7.92
CA PHE A 109 -7.51 -14.90 -8.36
C PHE A 109 -8.43 -14.74 -9.57
N MET A 110 -8.26 -15.61 -10.58
CA MET A 110 -9.09 -15.63 -11.77
C MET A 110 -9.31 -17.07 -12.23
N GLU A 111 -10.57 -17.46 -12.48
CA GLU A 111 -10.90 -18.82 -12.94
C GLU A 111 -10.46 -19.05 -14.38
N GLU A 112 -10.69 -18.07 -15.26
CA GLU A 112 -10.31 -18.08 -16.66
C GLU A 112 -9.30 -16.97 -16.96
N PRO A 113 -8.00 -17.19 -16.71
CA PRO A 113 -7.01 -16.14 -16.82
C PRO A 113 -6.70 -15.81 -18.29
N PRO A 114 -6.53 -14.53 -18.63
CA PRO A 114 -6.04 -14.11 -19.94
C PRO A 114 -4.56 -14.50 -20.12
N LYS A 115 -4.09 -14.48 -21.37
CA LYS A 115 -2.66 -14.69 -21.66
C LYS A 115 -1.81 -13.68 -20.87
N LYS A 116 -0.77 -14.18 -20.20
CA LYS A 116 0.15 -13.41 -19.34
C LYS A 116 -0.44 -12.97 -17.98
N TYR A 117 -1.42 -13.71 -17.46
CA TYR A 117 -1.82 -13.57 -16.07
C TYR A 117 -0.89 -14.41 -15.18
N PHE A 118 -0.20 -13.77 -14.25
CA PHE A 118 0.83 -14.39 -13.40
C PHE A 118 0.41 -14.50 -11.92
N ARG A 119 -0.88 -14.34 -11.64
CA ARG A 119 -1.47 -14.50 -10.31
C ARG A 119 -2.17 -15.84 -10.20
N MET A 120 -2.89 -16.09 -9.12
CA MET A 120 -3.51 -17.39 -8.83
C MET A 120 -4.64 -17.74 -9.81
N PHE A 121 -4.60 -18.96 -10.33
CA PHE A 121 -5.66 -19.55 -11.16
C PHE A 121 -5.69 -21.07 -10.96
N PRO A 122 -6.79 -21.79 -11.34
CA PRO A 122 -6.89 -23.23 -11.21
C PRO A 122 -5.75 -23.96 -11.93
N GLY A 123 -5.09 -24.91 -11.24
CA GLY A 123 -3.98 -25.68 -11.77
C GLY A 123 -2.59 -25.03 -11.69
N MET A 124 -2.50 -23.82 -11.19
CA MET A 124 -1.20 -23.16 -10.95
C MET A 124 -0.53 -23.74 -9.69
N LYS A 125 0.80 -23.96 -9.78
CA LYS A 125 1.61 -24.20 -8.57
C LYS A 125 1.99 -22.85 -7.96
N SER A 126 1.50 -22.59 -6.76
CA SER A 126 1.87 -21.41 -5.96
C SER A 126 2.85 -21.81 -4.87
N VAL A 127 3.84 -20.97 -4.62
CA VAL A 127 4.68 -21.02 -3.43
C VAL A 127 4.25 -19.84 -2.55
N LEU A 128 3.72 -20.17 -1.38
CA LEU A 128 3.35 -19.22 -0.34
C LEU A 128 4.53 -18.95 0.60
#